data_1cd54d48c97d9967bf71f1bf998bed28
#
_entry.id   1cd54d48c97d9967bf71f1bf998bed28
#
_cell.length_a   1.000
_cell.length_b   1.000
_cell.length_c   1.000
_cell.angle_alpha   90.00
_cell.angle_beta   90.00
_cell.angle_gamma   90.00
#
_symmetry.space_group_name_H-M   'P 1'
#
loop_
_entity.id
_entity.type
_entity.pdbx_description
1 polymer ?
#
loop_
_entity_poly.entity_id
_entity_poly.type
_entity_poly.pdbx_seq_one_letter_code
_entity_poly.pdbx_strand_id
1 'polypeptide(L)'
;MFLKRRPAAIFIFSVLLFSGCASTAKSTSGVKPDQKMPDWVLHYKAEGKICGIGVSLPHIRGIAHQRILAISRGIDEIAKQLNVTVDTNLESLMTGSSNGVSSSLSTYSVHATNGQTVNAEIIEAWINDSTEEFYVLMCMDK
;
A
#
# COMPACT_ATOMS: atom_id res chain seq x y z
N MET A 1 73.77 -27.20 -43.97
CA MET A 1 72.65 -28.07 -44.04
C MET A 1 72.17 -28.31 -42.60
N PHE A 2 71.28 -27.46 -42.07
CA PHE A 2 70.95 -27.42 -40.65
C PHE A 2 69.54 -27.92 -40.44
N LEU A 3 69.41 -29.06 -39.76
CA LEU A 3 68.18 -29.68 -39.36
C LEU A 3 67.68 -28.99 -38.07
N LYS A 4 66.65 -28.22 -38.18
CA LYS A 4 66.08 -27.49 -37.04
C LYS A 4 65.01 -28.35 -36.37
N ARG A 5 65.35 -28.93 -35.22
CA ARG A 5 64.36 -29.68 -34.33
C ARG A 5 63.34 -28.70 -33.75
N ARG A 6 62.13 -29.02 -33.94
CA ARG A 6 60.97 -28.36 -33.25
C ARG A 6 60.65 -29.06 -31.93
N PRO A 7 60.52 -28.36 -30.81
CA PRO A 7 60.01 -28.97 -29.59
C PRO A 7 58.49 -29.00 -29.65
N ALA A 8 57.92 -30.14 -29.26
CA ALA A 8 56.52 -30.38 -29.09
C ALA A 8 56.01 -29.63 -27.84
N ALA A 9 55.16 -28.68 -28.04
CA ALA A 9 54.47 -28.00 -26.94
C ALA A 9 53.33 -28.89 -26.44
N ILE A 10 53.46 -29.41 -25.21
CA ILE A 10 52.46 -30.14 -24.49
C ILE A 10 51.44 -29.12 -23.95
N PHE A 11 50.25 -29.06 -24.56
CA PHE A 11 49.13 -28.30 -24.04
C PHE A 11 48.49 -29.11 -22.90
N ILE A 12 48.77 -28.70 -21.66
CA ILE A 12 48.07 -29.17 -20.48
C ILE A 12 46.72 -28.46 -20.43
N PHE A 13 45.65 -29.16 -20.81
CA PHE A 13 44.30 -28.67 -20.75
C PHE A 13 43.82 -28.79 -19.28
N SER A 14 43.92 -27.65 -18.55
CA SER A 14 43.45 -27.56 -17.19
C SER A 14 41.92 -27.45 -17.23
N VAL A 15 41.23 -28.56 -16.93
CA VAL A 15 39.76 -28.59 -16.73
C VAL A 15 39.43 -27.99 -15.39
N LEU A 16 39.05 -26.72 -15.39
CA LEU A 16 38.45 -26.06 -14.23
C LEU A 16 37.02 -26.58 -14.03
N LEU A 17 36.86 -27.46 -13.06
CA LEU A 17 35.57 -27.88 -12.56
C LEU A 17 34.93 -26.71 -11.81
N PHE A 18 34.04 -25.97 -12.48
CA PHE A 18 33.14 -25.04 -11.83
C PHE A 18 32.11 -25.84 -11.04
N SER A 19 32.39 -26.05 -9.76
CA SER A 19 31.38 -26.51 -8.79
C SER A 19 30.37 -25.38 -8.57
N GLY A 20 29.36 -25.29 -9.44
CA GLY A 20 28.22 -24.42 -9.25
C GLY A 20 27.44 -24.86 -8.02
N CYS A 21 27.55 -24.14 -6.90
CA CYS A 21 26.57 -24.21 -5.82
C CYS A 21 25.22 -23.72 -6.34
N ALA A 22 24.39 -24.65 -6.77
CA ALA A 22 22.97 -24.40 -6.96
C ALA A 22 22.37 -24.16 -5.57
N SER A 23 22.32 -22.90 -5.14
CA SER A 23 21.49 -22.46 -4.02
C SER A 23 20.05 -22.68 -4.44
N THR A 24 19.48 -23.82 -4.08
CA THR A 24 18.04 -24.05 -4.14
C THR A 24 17.40 -23.08 -3.16
N ALA A 25 17.04 -21.89 -3.64
CA ALA A 25 16.16 -21.01 -2.91
C ALA A 25 14.85 -21.76 -2.76
N LYS A 26 14.68 -22.39 -1.59
CA LYS A 26 13.43 -23.00 -1.17
C LYS A 26 12.46 -21.81 -1.00
N SER A 27 11.70 -21.55 -2.06
CA SER A 27 10.55 -20.65 -1.99
C SER A 27 9.59 -21.29 -0.99
N THR A 28 9.77 -20.93 0.27
CA THR A 28 8.77 -21.19 1.29
C THR A 28 7.65 -20.24 0.95
N SER A 29 6.68 -20.71 0.19
CA SER A 29 5.35 -20.09 0.14
C SER A 29 4.81 -20.19 1.56
N GLY A 30 5.22 -19.24 2.39
CA GLY A 30 4.59 -19.02 3.67
C GLY A 30 3.15 -18.67 3.36
N VAL A 31 2.24 -19.62 3.54
CA VAL A 31 0.83 -19.32 3.67
C VAL A 31 0.77 -18.33 4.81
N LYS A 32 0.61 -17.04 4.48
CA LYS A 32 0.35 -16.02 5.49
C LYS A 32 -0.89 -16.47 6.24
N PRO A 33 -0.88 -16.46 7.58
CA PRO A 33 -2.08 -16.80 8.32
C PRO A 33 -3.20 -15.92 7.80
N ASP A 34 -4.35 -16.54 7.53
CA ASP A 34 -5.54 -15.86 7.02
C ASP A 34 -5.85 -14.69 7.99
N GLN A 35 -5.54 -13.49 7.56
CA GLN A 35 -5.72 -12.31 8.41
C GLN A 35 -7.20 -12.04 8.49
N LYS A 36 -7.80 -12.32 9.66
CA LYS A 36 -9.22 -12.09 9.88
C LYS A 36 -9.54 -10.62 9.64
N MET A 37 -10.53 -10.37 8.78
CA MET A 37 -11.06 -9.02 8.53
C MET A 37 -11.52 -8.41 9.84
N PRO A 38 -11.10 -7.17 10.18
CA PRO A 38 -11.57 -6.49 11.38
C PRO A 38 -13.10 -6.28 11.36
N ASP A 39 -13.74 -6.42 12.50
CA ASP A 39 -15.20 -6.33 12.61
C ASP A 39 -15.74 -4.95 12.19
N TRP A 40 -14.94 -3.88 12.34
CA TRP A 40 -15.33 -2.53 11.93
C TRP A 40 -15.48 -2.36 10.41
N VAL A 41 -14.86 -3.21 9.60
CA VAL A 41 -15.00 -3.15 8.12
C VAL A 41 -16.43 -3.44 7.70
N LEU A 42 -17.15 -4.28 8.44
CA LEU A 42 -18.53 -4.67 8.13
C LEU A 42 -19.55 -3.99 9.04
N HIS A 43 -19.19 -3.70 10.28
CA HIS A 43 -20.12 -3.28 11.33
C HIS A 43 -19.52 -2.19 12.22
N TYR A 44 -19.40 -0.97 11.68
CA TYR A 44 -19.00 0.14 12.53
C TYR A 44 -20.22 1.03 12.88
N LYS A 45 -20.41 1.27 14.18
CA LYS A 45 -21.37 2.26 14.70
C LYS A 45 -20.71 3.01 15.85
N ALA A 46 -20.62 4.32 15.75
CA ALA A 46 -20.25 5.18 16.86
C ALA A 46 -21.38 6.13 17.18
N GLU A 47 -21.82 6.14 18.44
CA GLU A 47 -22.81 7.10 18.89
C GLU A 47 -22.29 8.51 18.78
N GLY A 48 -23.09 9.43 18.25
CA GLY A 48 -22.71 10.83 18.08
C GLY A 48 -21.75 11.14 16.92
N LYS A 49 -21.34 10.13 16.14
CA LYS A 49 -20.45 10.31 14.98
C LYS A 49 -21.09 9.89 13.67
N ILE A 50 -20.63 10.49 12.60
CA ILE A 50 -20.90 10.07 11.22
C ILE A 50 -19.61 9.44 10.70
N CYS A 51 -19.69 8.19 10.25
CA CYS A 51 -18.52 7.47 9.82
C CYS A 51 -18.68 6.91 8.41
N GLY A 52 -17.57 6.87 7.68
CA GLY A 52 -17.47 6.31 6.35
C GLY A 52 -16.29 5.36 6.25
N ILE A 53 -16.45 4.28 5.50
CA ILE A 53 -15.39 3.34 5.20
C ILE A 53 -14.94 3.56 3.78
N GLY A 54 -13.66 3.87 3.61
CA GLY A 54 -13.03 3.96 2.32
C GLY A 54 -12.21 2.71 2.01
N VAL A 55 -12.33 2.21 0.79
CA VAL A 55 -11.59 1.04 0.33
C VAL A 55 -10.85 1.38 -0.95
N SER A 56 -9.61 0.98 -1.06
CA SER A 56 -8.82 1.12 -2.28
C SER A 56 -8.17 -0.19 -2.67
N LEU A 57 -8.33 -0.54 -3.95
CA LEU A 57 -7.61 -1.66 -4.55
C LEU A 57 -6.11 -1.35 -4.66
N PRO A 58 -5.25 -2.37 -4.82
CA PRO A 58 -3.84 -2.19 -5.10
C PRO A 58 -3.62 -1.21 -6.26
N HIS A 59 -2.68 -0.29 -6.09
CA HIS A 59 -2.46 0.76 -7.07
C HIS A 59 -1.01 0.79 -7.57
N ILE A 60 -0.82 1.00 -8.88
CA ILE A 60 0.49 1.03 -9.54
C ILE A 60 1.45 2.07 -8.95
N ARG A 61 0.92 3.16 -8.38
CA ARG A 61 1.71 4.21 -7.70
C ARG A 61 2.10 3.85 -6.25
N GLY A 62 1.78 2.62 -5.81
CA GLY A 62 2.13 2.11 -4.51
C GLY A 62 1.15 2.49 -3.38
N ILE A 63 1.51 2.05 -2.17
CA ILE A 63 0.65 2.09 -0.98
C ILE A 63 0.27 3.52 -0.53
N ALA A 64 1.16 4.50 -0.73
CA ALA A 64 0.86 5.88 -0.36
C ALA A 64 -0.32 6.44 -1.16
N HIS A 65 -0.34 6.19 -2.47
CA HIS A 65 -1.43 6.60 -3.34
C HIS A 65 -2.71 5.82 -3.05
N GLN A 66 -2.58 4.51 -2.81
CA GLN A 66 -3.69 3.65 -2.42
C GLN A 66 -4.37 4.14 -1.13
N ARG A 67 -3.57 4.52 -0.12
CA ARG A 67 -4.08 5.09 1.13
C ARG A 67 -4.89 6.37 0.89
N ILE A 68 -4.41 7.28 0.05
CA ILE A 68 -5.10 8.53 -0.27
C ILE A 68 -6.43 8.26 -0.98
N LEU A 69 -6.46 7.30 -1.91
CA LEU A 69 -7.71 6.89 -2.55
C LEU A 69 -8.73 6.33 -1.54
N ALA A 70 -8.29 5.54 -0.57
CA ALA A 70 -9.17 5.05 0.47
C ALA A 70 -9.71 6.19 1.34
N ILE A 71 -8.86 7.14 1.74
CA ILE A 71 -9.25 8.33 2.52
C ILE A 71 -10.30 9.15 1.75
N SER A 72 -10.06 9.45 0.47
CA SER A 72 -11.01 10.16 -0.39
C SER A 72 -12.39 9.48 -0.39
N ARG A 73 -12.42 8.15 -0.57
CA ARG A 73 -13.67 7.40 -0.56
C ARG A 73 -14.37 7.38 0.80
N GLY A 74 -13.59 7.35 1.90
CA GLY A 74 -14.15 7.46 3.24
C GLY A 74 -14.82 8.82 3.48
N ILE A 75 -14.21 9.91 3.01
CA ILE A 75 -14.78 11.27 3.06
C ILE A 75 -16.04 11.36 2.19
N ASP A 76 -16.03 10.81 0.98
CA ASP A 76 -17.19 10.78 0.08
C ASP A 76 -18.38 10.05 0.72
N GLU A 77 -18.10 8.98 1.48
CA GLU A 77 -19.15 8.21 2.18
C GLU A 77 -19.76 9.00 3.34
N ILE A 78 -18.95 9.78 4.07
CA ILE A 78 -19.44 10.72 5.09
C ILE A 78 -20.26 11.83 4.42
N ALA A 79 -19.79 12.40 3.34
CA ALA A 79 -20.47 13.49 2.62
C ALA A 79 -21.84 13.05 2.10
N LYS A 80 -21.96 11.82 1.59
CA LYS A 80 -23.27 11.24 1.19
C LYS A 80 -24.26 11.18 2.34
N GLN A 81 -23.82 10.81 3.54
CA GLN A 81 -24.69 10.78 4.72
C GLN A 81 -25.13 12.18 5.14
N LEU A 82 -24.34 13.19 4.86
CA LEU A 82 -24.68 14.61 5.09
C LEU A 82 -25.52 15.24 3.96
N ASN A 83 -25.79 14.50 2.87
CA ASN A 83 -26.39 15.01 1.64
C ASN A 83 -25.62 16.20 1.04
N VAL A 84 -24.29 16.18 1.13
CA VAL A 84 -23.41 17.17 0.53
C VAL A 84 -22.51 16.52 -0.53
N THR A 85 -22.08 17.30 -1.51
CA THR A 85 -21.10 16.87 -2.49
C THR A 85 -19.77 17.50 -2.13
N VAL A 86 -18.72 16.72 -2.08
CA VAL A 86 -17.35 17.15 -1.85
C VAL A 86 -16.53 16.91 -3.12
N ASP A 87 -15.62 17.83 -3.41
CA ASP A 87 -14.58 17.63 -4.41
C ASP A 87 -13.29 17.28 -3.67
N THR A 88 -13.05 15.99 -3.51
CA THR A 88 -11.82 15.47 -2.89
C THR A 88 -10.68 15.57 -3.88
N ASN A 89 -9.98 16.69 -3.90
CA ASN A 89 -8.77 16.85 -4.70
C ASN A 89 -7.65 15.98 -4.09
N LEU A 90 -7.35 14.86 -4.75
CA LEU A 90 -6.30 13.92 -4.32
C LEU A 90 -4.94 14.61 -4.14
N GLU A 91 -4.64 15.60 -4.96
CA GLU A 91 -3.36 16.31 -4.91
C GLU A 91 -3.21 17.12 -3.62
N SER A 92 -4.29 17.72 -3.15
CA SER A 92 -4.35 18.42 -1.86
C SER A 92 -4.17 17.47 -0.68
N LEU A 93 -4.79 16.29 -0.73
CA LEU A 93 -4.63 15.24 0.29
C LEU A 93 -3.19 14.67 0.30
N MET A 94 -2.55 14.55 -0.85
CA MET A 94 -1.15 14.11 -0.95
C MET A 94 -0.18 15.10 -0.32
N THR A 95 -0.41 16.40 -0.50
CA THR A 95 0.47 17.44 0.05
C THR A 95 0.38 17.51 1.58
N GLY A 96 -0.81 17.30 2.13
CA GLY A 96 -1.02 17.25 3.58
C GLY A 96 -0.38 16.03 4.25
N SER A 97 -0.21 14.92 3.52
CA SER A 97 0.37 13.67 4.02
C SER A 97 1.91 13.64 4.01
N SER A 98 2.58 14.57 3.33
CA SER A 98 4.05 14.57 3.17
C SER A 98 4.81 15.01 4.41
N ASN A 99 4.14 15.58 5.42
CA ASN A 99 4.76 16.11 6.63
C ASN A 99 4.88 15.10 7.79
N GLY A 100 5.28 13.88 7.48
CA GLY A 100 5.70 12.91 8.47
C GLY A 100 4.71 11.79 8.71
N VAL A 101 5.20 10.59 8.50
CA VAL A 101 4.58 9.33 8.93
C VAL A 101 4.68 9.25 10.45
N SER A 102 3.85 9.98 11.15
CA SER A 102 3.53 9.65 12.53
C SER A 102 2.09 9.15 12.56
N SER A 103 1.92 8.01 13.18
CA SER A 103 0.70 7.23 13.38
C SER A 103 -0.33 7.91 14.28
N SER A 104 -0.38 9.22 14.29
CA SER A 104 -1.33 10.02 15.05
C SER A 104 -2.42 10.50 14.10
N LEU A 105 -3.66 10.19 14.46
CA LEU A 105 -4.95 10.72 14.02
C LEU A 105 -4.81 11.87 13.01
N SER A 106 -4.81 11.55 11.71
CA SER A 106 -4.76 12.58 10.70
C SER A 106 -6.18 13.07 10.44
N THR A 107 -6.44 14.34 10.77
CA THR A 107 -7.69 15.02 10.46
C THR A 107 -7.64 15.56 9.03
N TYR A 108 -8.68 15.28 8.28
CA TYR A 108 -8.83 15.75 6.90
C TYR A 108 -10.01 16.70 6.82
N SER A 109 -9.77 17.89 6.27
CA SER A 109 -10.79 18.92 6.06
C SER A 109 -11.02 19.11 4.57
N VAL A 110 -12.24 18.87 4.12
CA VAL A 110 -12.63 19.00 2.72
C VAL A 110 -13.84 19.93 2.61
N HIS A 111 -13.79 20.89 1.71
CA HIS A 111 -14.90 21.80 1.46
C HIS A 111 -15.93 21.17 0.53
N ALA A 112 -17.18 21.20 0.95
CA ALA A 112 -18.31 20.79 0.14
C ALA A 112 -18.78 21.92 -0.79
N THR A 113 -19.45 21.56 -1.87
CA THR A 113 -19.94 22.48 -2.88
C THR A 113 -20.96 23.50 -2.35
N ASN A 114 -21.62 23.17 -1.23
CA ASN A 114 -22.58 24.05 -0.54
C ASN A 114 -21.95 24.97 0.52
N GLY A 115 -20.60 25.02 0.59
CA GLY A 115 -19.86 25.83 1.57
C GLY A 115 -19.68 25.18 2.94
N GLN A 116 -20.18 23.98 3.16
CA GLN A 116 -19.90 23.22 4.38
C GLN A 116 -18.50 22.62 4.33
N THR A 117 -17.94 22.31 5.49
CA THR A 117 -16.65 21.61 5.60
C THR A 117 -16.85 20.27 6.26
N VAL A 118 -16.38 19.23 5.61
CA VAL A 118 -16.32 17.88 6.17
C VAL A 118 -14.96 17.73 6.85
N ASN A 119 -14.97 17.61 8.18
CA ASN A 119 -13.77 17.37 8.98
C ASN A 119 -13.80 15.94 9.50
N ALA A 120 -13.03 15.06 8.91
CA ALA A 120 -13.02 13.65 9.27
C ALA A 120 -11.64 13.21 9.77
N GLU A 121 -11.63 12.33 10.76
CA GLU A 121 -10.43 11.73 11.34
C GLU A 121 -10.33 10.26 10.92
N ILE A 122 -9.10 9.78 10.70
CA ILE A 122 -8.86 8.35 10.56
C ILE A 122 -8.92 7.72 11.96
N ILE A 123 -9.85 6.80 12.14
CA ILE A 123 -9.99 6.03 13.38
C ILE A 123 -9.18 4.73 13.29
N GLU A 124 -9.31 4.03 12.17
CA GLU A 124 -8.65 2.74 11.93
C GLU A 124 -8.20 2.63 10.48
N ALA A 125 -7.15 1.86 10.26
CA ALA A 125 -6.69 1.50 8.91
C ALA A 125 -6.19 0.05 8.91
N TRP A 126 -6.49 -0.66 7.84
CA TRP A 126 -6.13 -2.06 7.69
C TRP A 126 -5.85 -2.41 6.24
N ILE A 127 -4.87 -3.30 6.04
CA ILE A 127 -4.55 -3.87 4.73
C ILE A 127 -4.89 -5.34 4.75
N ASN A 128 -5.62 -5.81 3.76
CA ASN A 128 -5.83 -7.22 3.54
C ASN A 128 -4.57 -7.82 2.90
N ASP A 129 -3.86 -8.67 3.62
CA ASP A 129 -2.61 -9.28 3.13
C ASP A 129 -2.79 -10.19 1.91
N SER A 130 -4.01 -10.69 1.69
CA SER A 130 -4.32 -11.60 0.58
C SER A 130 -4.70 -10.86 -0.70
N THR A 131 -5.47 -9.76 -0.60
CA THR A 131 -5.97 -8.98 -1.72
C THR A 131 -5.19 -7.68 -1.92
N GLU A 132 -4.34 -7.31 -0.96
CA GLU A 132 -3.61 -6.04 -0.89
C GLU A 132 -4.54 -4.81 -0.91
N GLU A 133 -5.83 -4.99 -0.62
CA GLU A 133 -6.78 -3.90 -0.48
C GLU A 133 -6.51 -3.11 0.80
N PHE A 134 -6.62 -1.79 0.70
CA PHE A 134 -6.45 -0.88 1.82
C PHE A 134 -7.82 -0.37 2.28
N TYR A 135 -8.10 -0.54 3.55
CA TYR A 135 -9.34 -0.10 4.21
C TYR A 135 -9.02 1.01 5.20
N VAL A 136 -9.88 2.01 5.27
CA VAL A 136 -9.80 3.08 6.25
C VAL A 136 -11.18 3.38 6.80
N LEU A 137 -11.27 3.49 8.13
CA LEU A 137 -12.45 3.98 8.83
C LEU A 137 -12.21 5.44 9.17
N MET A 138 -13.09 6.30 8.71
CA MET A 138 -13.06 7.73 8.99
C MET A 138 -14.33 8.15 9.69
N CYS A 139 -14.22 9.06 10.65
CA CYS A 139 -15.36 9.58 11.39
C CYS A 139 -15.24 11.08 11.61
N MET A 140 -16.40 11.73 11.74
CA MET A 140 -16.55 13.12 12.18
C MET A 140 -17.61 13.21 13.26
N ASP A 141 -17.55 14.22 14.10
CA ASP A 141 -18.60 14.53 15.06
C ASP A 141 -19.84 15.08 14.32
N LYS A 142 -21.03 14.80 14.85
CA LYS A 142 -22.30 15.30 14.31
C LYS A 142 -22.48 16.78 14.61
#